data_4483b6a80c42b281e879af148f4926a7
#
_entry.id   4483b6a80c42b281e879af148f4926a7
#
_cell.length_a   1.000
_cell.length_b   1.000
_cell.length_c   1.000
_cell.angle_alpha   90.00
_cell.angle_beta   90.00
_cell.angle_gamma   90.00
#
_symmetry.space_group_name_H-M   'P 1'
#
loop_
_entity.id
_entity.type
_entity.pdbx_description
1 polymer ?
#
loop_
_entity_poly.entity_id
_entity_poly.type
_entity_poly.pdbx_seq_one_letter_code
_entity_poly.pdbx_strand_id
1 'polypeptide(L)'
;MRNIRKFRLYLWIILSMFFITMCVPPSSGPEDNTAVEQAKLDSLRQLKCPRFMSSAAEYYRNRNWRETVEMYSQITELGCDEYDPVLAPPEEIYQYYAIGHEYLGEFSESEKVILKGLQKLPKNVNLRKRLAYSYKKQNKLDMYINEMERLMDLTENDTGLMTELSDAYGDLDRYDDQIYILKKLLKKDPNNEIAQGDLALALEKSGEDPLEFIKERFENNPDNVSYGLDYADRLIKNNRNVEAINIYKKVIRADESNKIAYRKIGEVYFEIDDLESSSKAYEELYMLDPRDVKTAIKISDIYIELDQYNEAIKWAKKADKVSRSSGEAISQIGKVYYKGFQSCRSEIISLDDRIVASLAFEEFDKAEKKGFRRNSGSMQWLKENEVLFGKANWFMLDPQSKSKGFIKPSSSCYNWVYDKLIKQPGW
;
A
#
# COMPACT_ATOMS: atom_id res chain seq x y z
N MET A 1 98.45 -18.73 55.95
CA MET A 1 98.84 -18.89 54.51
C MET A 1 98.53 -20.26 53.89
N ARG A 2 97.67 -21.09 54.51
CA ARG A 2 97.41 -22.50 54.04
C ARG A 2 96.08 -22.62 53.30
N ASN A 3 95.19 -21.58 53.38
CA ASN A 3 93.82 -21.59 52.73
C ASN A 3 93.78 -20.97 51.33
N ILE A 4 94.77 -20.13 50.96
CA ILE A 4 94.81 -19.48 49.64
C ILE A 4 95.25 -20.42 48.51
N ARG A 5 96.07 -21.43 48.83
CA ARG A 5 96.51 -22.43 47.84
C ARG A 5 95.40 -23.42 47.46
N LYS A 6 94.48 -23.76 48.36
CA LYS A 6 93.39 -24.69 48.05
C LYS A 6 92.26 -23.98 47.23
N PHE A 7 92.04 -22.67 47.43
CA PHE A 7 91.13 -21.91 46.64
C PHE A 7 91.56 -21.70 45.19
N ARG A 8 92.83 -21.53 44.94
CA ARG A 8 93.41 -21.45 43.58
C ARG A 8 93.37 -22.80 42.83
N LEU A 9 93.46 -23.91 43.48
CA LEU A 9 93.36 -25.22 42.85
C LEU A 9 91.96 -25.59 42.46
N TYR A 10 90.97 -25.23 43.24
CA TYR A 10 89.56 -25.40 42.90
C TYR A 10 89.09 -24.46 41.79
N LEU A 11 89.67 -23.27 41.73
CA LEU A 11 89.33 -22.31 40.66
C LEU A 11 89.82 -22.80 39.28
N TRP A 12 91.01 -23.45 39.25
CA TRP A 12 91.54 -24.04 38.05
C TRP A 12 90.81 -25.33 37.58
N ILE A 13 90.35 -26.12 38.46
CA ILE A 13 89.51 -27.30 38.17
C ILE A 13 88.12 -26.89 37.63
N ILE A 14 87.49 -25.88 38.18
CA ILE A 14 86.27 -25.36 37.70
C ILE A 14 86.43 -24.67 36.33
N LEU A 15 87.54 -23.94 36.10
CA LEU A 15 87.81 -23.31 34.82
C LEU A 15 88.18 -24.33 33.73
N SER A 16 88.78 -25.45 34.08
CA SER A 16 89.13 -26.55 33.13
C SER A 16 87.86 -27.39 32.80
N MET A 17 86.86 -27.52 33.72
CA MET A 17 85.59 -28.16 33.40
C MET A 17 84.64 -27.28 32.47
N PHE A 18 84.87 -25.97 32.51
CA PHE A 18 84.07 -25.07 31.62
C PHE A 18 84.57 -25.06 30.17
N PHE A 19 85.81 -25.49 29.90
CA PHE A 19 86.34 -25.59 28.53
C PHE A 19 86.11 -26.92 27.83
N ILE A 20 85.64 -27.97 28.51
CA ILE A 20 85.40 -29.29 27.90
C ILE A 20 83.95 -29.40 27.40
N THR A 21 83.04 -28.43 27.76
CA THR A 21 81.62 -28.43 27.31
C THR A 21 81.36 -27.61 26.04
N MET A 22 82.35 -27.05 25.38
CA MET A 22 82.23 -26.23 24.18
C MET A 22 82.54 -26.92 22.84
N CYS A 23 82.59 -28.21 22.78
CA CYS A 23 82.69 -28.97 21.52
C CYS A 23 81.73 -30.14 21.54
N VAL A 24 80.40 -29.81 21.79
CA VAL A 24 79.32 -30.68 21.31
C VAL A 24 78.95 -30.06 19.96
N PRO A 25 79.06 -30.78 18.83
CA PRO A 25 78.45 -30.31 17.59
C PRO A 25 76.96 -30.12 17.90
N PRO A 26 76.33 -29.06 17.36
CA PRO A 26 74.88 -28.92 17.55
C PRO A 26 74.26 -30.24 17.14
N SER A 27 73.63 -30.95 18.09
CA SER A 27 72.70 -32.00 17.76
C SER A 27 71.70 -31.33 16.78
N SER A 28 71.60 -31.88 15.61
CA SER A 28 70.44 -31.59 14.74
C SER A 28 69.19 -31.92 15.55
N GLY A 29 68.70 -30.92 16.31
CA GLY A 29 67.33 -30.99 16.85
C GLY A 29 66.45 -31.31 15.67
N PRO A 30 65.27 -31.87 15.90
CA PRO A 30 64.35 -32.09 14.81
C PRO A 30 64.24 -30.76 14.04
N GLU A 31 64.68 -30.78 12.76
CA GLU A 31 64.51 -29.65 11.85
C GLU A 31 63.10 -29.14 12.09
N ASP A 32 62.99 -27.85 12.32
CA ASP A 32 61.68 -27.25 12.53
C ASP A 32 60.90 -27.41 11.22
N ASN A 33 60.27 -28.57 11.07
CA ASN A 33 59.50 -28.95 9.88
C ASN A 33 58.46 -27.87 9.56
N THR A 34 58.02 -27.12 10.57
CA THR A 34 57.09 -26.04 10.41
C THR A 34 57.68 -24.88 9.60
N ALA A 35 58.92 -24.48 9.85
CA ALA A 35 59.59 -23.42 9.11
C ALA A 35 59.87 -23.82 7.64
N VAL A 36 60.24 -25.09 7.40
CA VAL A 36 60.41 -25.61 6.04
C VAL A 36 59.13 -25.72 5.27
N GLU A 37 58.09 -26.19 5.92
CA GLU A 37 56.74 -26.25 5.33
C GLU A 37 56.19 -24.86 5.02
N GLN A 38 56.37 -23.89 5.92
CA GLN A 38 55.97 -22.50 5.70
C GLN A 38 56.73 -21.89 4.51
N ALA A 39 58.07 -22.09 4.42
CA ALA A 39 58.84 -21.57 3.29
C ALA A 39 58.40 -22.18 1.94
N LYS A 40 58.02 -23.46 1.92
CA LYS A 40 57.48 -24.10 0.72
C LYS A 40 56.14 -23.51 0.35
N LEU A 41 55.24 -23.29 1.34
CA LEU A 41 53.95 -22.69 1.14
C LEU A 41 54.06 -21.25 0.60
N ASP A 42 54.97 -20.45 1.15
CA ASP A 42 55.20 -19.08 0.72
C ASP A 42 55.76 -18.99 -0.70
N SER A 43 56.70 -19.91 -1.06
CA SER A 43 57.16 -20.05 -2.44
C SER A 43 56.05 -20.42 -3.42
N LEU A 44 55.11 -21.28 -2.99
CA LEU A 44 53.94 -21.65 -3.78
C LEU A 44 52.96 -20.46 -3.94
N ARG A 45 52.75 -19.71 -2.87
CA ARG A 45 51.92 -18.48 -2.86
C ARG A 45 52.48 -17.42 -3.78
N GLN A 46 53.78 -17.16 -3.72
CA GLN A 46 54.48 -16.21 -4.58
C GLN A 46 54.28 -16.51 -6.07
N LEU A 47 54.28 -17.81 -6.44
CA LEU A 47 54.12 -18.24 -7.82
C LEU A 47 52.65 -18.23 -8.29
N LYS A 48 51.72 -18.72 -7.44
CA LYS A 48 50.35 -19.01 -7.84
C LYS A 48 49.40 -17.86 -7.58
N CYS A 49 49.52 -17.10 -6.48
CA CYS A 49 48.55 -16.04 -6.14
C CYS A 49 48.39 -14.98 -7.23
N PRO A 50 49.47 -14.45 -7.86
CA PRO A 50 49.29 -13.47 -8.94
C PRO A 50 48.55 -14.03 -10.15
N ARG A 51 48.78 -15.30 -10.48
CA ARG A 51 48.14 -15.98 -11.60
C ARG A 51 46.65 -16.21 -11.31
N PHE A 52 46.34 -16.70 -10.11
CA PHE A 52 44.93 -16.93 -9.71
C PHE A 52 44.14 -15.64 -9.67
N MET A 53 44.70 -14.56 -9.10
CA MET A 53 44.05 -13.23 -9.08
C MET A 53 43.78 -12.71 -10.49
N SER A 54 44.77 -12.83 -11.41
CA SER A 54 44.58 -12.41 -12.80
C SER A 54 43.48 -13.22 -13.51
N SER A 55 43.51 -14.56 -13.34
CA SER A 55 42.48 -15.44 -13.95
C SER A 55 41.11 -15.20 -13.36
N ALA A 56 41.00 -15.05 -12.04
CA ALA A 56 39.73 -14.74 -11.37
C ALA A 56 39.10 -13.44 -11.89
N ALA A 57 39.91 -12.37 -12.04
CA ALA A 57 39.50 -11.09 -12.58
C ALA A 57 39.04 -11.20 -14.05
N GLU A 58 39.67 -12.02 -14.85
CA GLU A 58 39.30 -12.28 -16.23
C GLU A 58 37.99 -13.05 -16.33
N TYR A 59 37.85 -14.16 -15.60
CA TYR A 59 36.61 -14.93 -15.56
C TYR A 59 35.42 -14.10 -15.07
N TYR A 60 35.62 -13.30 -14.03
CA TYR A 60 34.61 -12.40 -13.50
C TYR A 60 34.12 -11.38 -14.57
N ARG A 61 35.07 -10.73 -15.28
CA ARG A 61 34.76 -9.78 -16.35
C ARG A 61 33.99 -10.43 -17.49
N ASN A 62 34.35 -11.69 -17.82
CA ASN A 62 33.71 -12.46 -18.88
C ASN A 62 32.39 -13.15 -18.42
N ARG A 63 31.99 -12.96 -17.14
CA ARG A 63 30.82 -13.58 -16.53
C ARG A 63 30.83 -15.10 -16.52
N ASN A 64 32.00 -15.69 -16.49
CA ASN A 64 32.23 -17.13 -16.35
C ASN A 64 32.16 -17.49 -14.87
N TRP A 65 30.95 -17.53 -14.32
CA TRP A 65 30.73 -17.58 -12.87
C TRP A 65 31.28 -18.83 -12.21
N ARG A 66 31.19 -19.97 -12.87
CA ARG A 66 31.73 -21.23 -12.34
C ARG A 66 33.24 -21.17 -12.19
N GLU A 67 33.95 -20.75 -13.22
CA GLU A 67 35.39 -20.57 -13.22
C GLU A 67 35.84 -19.45 -12.26
N THR A 68 34.98 -18.41 -12.12
CA THR A 68 35.18 -17.35 -11.11
C THR A 68 35.21 -17.95 -9.71
N VAL A 69 34.19 -18.73 -9.36
CA VAL A 69 34.06 -19.41 -8.06
C VAL A 69 35.23 -20.34 -7.82
N GLU A 70 35.63 -21.14 -8.80
CA GLU A 70 36.77 -22.06 -8.69
C GLU A 70 38.07 -21.33 -8.40
N MET A 71 38.35 -20.23 -9.12
CA MET A 71 39.57 -19.45 -8.90
C MET A 71 39.60 -18.79 -7.52
N TYR A 72 38.48 -18.18 -7.08
CA TYR A 72 38.43 -17.59 -5.74
C TYR A 72 38.49 -18.63 -4.63
N SER A 73 37.99 -19.86 -4.83
CA SER A 73 38.22 -20.99 -3.92
C SER A 73 39.69 -21.29 -3.75
N GLN A 74 40.41 -21.43 -4.86
CA GLN A 74 41.87 -21.68 -4.84
C GLN A 74 42.64 -20.53 -4.18
N ILE A 75 42.26 -19.28 -4.39
CA ILE A 75 42.85 -18.09 -3.76
C ILE A 75 42.69 -18.17 -2.24
N THR A 76 41.48 -18.47 -1.76
CA THR A 76 41.19 -18.53 -0.32
C THR A 76 41.78 -19.77 0.34
N GLU A 77 41.78 -20.92 -0.33
CA GLU A 77 42.39 -22.15 0.18
C GLU A 77 43.92 -22.03 0.31
N LEU A 78 44.57 -21.35 -0.64
CA LEU A 78 46.00 -21.08 -0.58
C LEU A 78 46.38 -19.98 0.42
N GLY A 79 45.37 -19.17 0.89
CA GLY A 79 45.55 -18.06 1.81
C GLY A 79 46.34 -16.89 1.17
N CYS A 80 46.03 -16.58 -0.09
CA CYS A 80 46.67 -15.48 -0.81
C CYS A 80 46.36 -14.11 -0.16
N ASP A 81 45.19 -13.94 0.39
CA ASP A 81 44.75 -12.73 1.09
C ASP A 81 45.47 -12.48 2.42
N GLU A 82 45.97 -13.55 3.05
CA GLU A 82 46.79 -13.46 4.25
C GLU A 82 48.27 -13.25 3.93
N TYR A 83 48.71 -13.82 2.81
CA TYR A 83 50.08 -13.74 2.36
C TYR A 83 50.47 -12.39 1.79
N ASP A 84 49.64 -11.85 0.90
CA ASP A 84 49.82 -10.54 0.28
C ASP A 84 48.46 -9.82 0.10
N PRO A 85 48.01 -9.10 1.14
CA PRO A 85 46.75 -8.41 1.11
C PRO A 85 46.71 -7.19 0.15
N VAL A 86 47.85 -6.78 -0.39
CA VAL A 86 47.92 -5.74 -1.42
C VAL A 86 47.61 -6.32 -2.80
N LEU A 87 48.17 -7.49 -3.12
CA LEU A 87 47.89 -8.22 -4.34
C LEU A 87 46.50 -8.85 -4.33
N ALA A 88 46.08 -9.36 -3.20
CA ALA A 88 44.85 -10.11 -2.98
C ALA A 88 44.02 -9.50 -1.82
N PRO A 89 43.40 -8.31 -2.03
CA PRO A 89 42.66 -7.62 -0.99
C PRO A 89 41.50 -8.48 -0.48
N PRO A 90 41.41 -8.77 0.83
CA PRO A 90 40.34 -9.61 1.38
C PRO A 90 38.95 -9.13 1.00
N GLU A 91 38.72 -7.81 0.97
CA GLU A 91 37.42 -7.22 0.59
C GLU A 91 37.02 -7.67 -0.83
N GLU A 92 37.91 -7.54 -1.81
CA GLU A 92 37.60 -7.90 -3.20
C GLU A 92 37.42 -9.39 -3.36
N ILE A 93 38.28 -10.20 -2.73
CA ILE A 93 38.22 -11.66 -2.82
C ILE A 93 36.86 -12.16 -2.34
N TYR A 94 36.50 -11.86 -1.09
CA TYR A 94 35.24 -12.39 -0.51
C TYR A 94 34.00 -11.78 -1.18
N GLN A 95 34.09 -10.54 -1.66
CA GLN A 95 33.00 -9.92 -2.40
C GLN A 95 32.75 -10.61 -3.75
N TYR A 96 33.81 -10.77 -4.58
CA TYR A 96 33.64 -11.34 -5.92
C TYR A 96 33.42 -12.84 -5.89
N TYR A 97 33.96 -13.54 -4.92
CA TYR A 97 33.65 -14.94 -4.68
C TYR A 97 32.18 -15.15 -4.36
N ALA A 98 31.63 -14.35 -3.45
CA ALA A 98 30.20 -14.38 -3.12
C ALA A 98 29.32 -14.04 -4.33
N ILE A 99 29.69 -13.02 -5.12
CA ILE A 99 28.99 -12.65 -6.36
C ILE A 99 28.93 -13.83 -7.35
N GLY A 100 30.03 -14.56 -7.49
CA GLY A 100 30.05 -15.74 -8.36
C GLY A 100 28.99 -16.76 -7.96
N HIS A 101 28.90 -17.10 -6.68
CA HIS A 101 27.86 -17.99 -6.15
C HIS A 101 26.45 -17.42 -6.31
N GLU A 102 26.26 -16.11 -6.10
CA GLU A 102 24.97 -15.45 -6.25
C GLU A 102 24.43 -15.58 -7.69
N TYR A 103 25.29 -15.39 -8.70
CA TYR A 103 24.89 -15.55 -10.09
C TYR A 103 24.64 -17.01 -10.49
N LEU A 104 25.22 -17.97 -9.77
CA LEU A 104 24.91 -19.40 -9.91
C LEU A 104 23.63 -19.80 -9.15
N GLY A 105 23.04 -18.90 -8.36
CA GLY A 105 21.88 -19.20 -7.51
C GLY A 105 22.26 -19.95 -6.21
N GLU A 106 23.53 -20.05 -5.89
CA GLU A 106 24.08 -20.79 -4.77
C GLU A 106 24.19 -19.90 -3.51
N PHE A 107 23.05 -19.34 -3.06
CA PHE A 107 23.03 -18.35 -1.97
C PHE A 107 23.55 -18.89 -0.63
N SER A 108 23.42 -20.18 -0.36
CA SER A 108 23.98 -20.80 0.85
C SER A 108 25.51 -20.82 0.83
N GLU A 109 26.14 -21.03 -0.33
CA GLU A 109 27.59 -20.98 -0.46
C GLU A 109 28.09 -19.53 -0.43
N SER A 110 27.38 -18.61 -1.07
CA SER A 110 27.63 -17.16 -0.95
C SER A 110 27.66 -16.72 0.52
N GLU A 111 26.66 -17.12 1.31
CA GLU A 111 26.61 -16.85 2.75
C GLU A 111 27.87 -17.33 3.48
N LYS A 112 28.28 -18.57 3.26
CA LYS A 112 29.50 -19.13 3.90
C LYS A 112 30.74 -18.33 3.55
N VAL A 113 30.90 -17.96 2.29
CA VAL A 113 32.01 -17.14 1.81
C VAL A 113 32.01 -15.77 2.47
N ILE A 114 30.85 -15.11 2.50
CA ILE A 114 30.70 -13.78 3.11
C ILE A 114 31.04 -13.84 4.61
N LEU A 115 30.54 -14.85 5.32
CA LEU A 115 30.81 -15.01 6.75
C LEU A 115 32.32 -15.19 7.04
N LYS A 116 33.05 -15.93 6.18
CA LYS A 116 34.52 -15.99 6.27
C LYS A 116 35.17 -14.62 6.06
N GLY A 117 34.72 -13.86 5.06
CA GLY A 117 35.18 -12.50 4.82
C GLY A 117 34.93 -11.56 6.00
N LEU A 118 33.75 -11.67 6.62
CA LEU A 118 33.36 -10.86 7.79
C LEU A 118 34.12 -11.24 9.09
N GLN A 119 34.67 -12.43 9.20
CA GLN A 119 35.60 -12.76 10.27
C GLN A 119 36.89 -11.92 10.20
N LYS A 120 37.35 -11.61 8.98
CA LYS A 120 38.51 -10.76 8.73
C LYS A 120 38.17 -9.27 8.72
N LEU A 121 36.99 -8.93 8.20
CA LEU A 121 36.48 -7.56 7.96
C LEU A 121 35.13 -7.32 8.60
N PRO A 122 35.02 -7.34 9.94
CA PRO A 122 33.72 -7.39 10.62
C PRO A 122 32.81 -6.16 10.41
N LYS A 123 33.40 -5.03 9.97
CA LYS A 123 32.65 -3.78 9.71
C LYS A 123 32.49 -3.46 8.22
N ASN A 124 32.86 -4.39 7.33
CA ASN A 124 32.74 -4.14 5.90
C ASN A 124 31.29 -4.07 5.43
N VAL A 125 30.86 -2.88 5.04
CA VAL A 125 29.47 -2.60 4.64
C VAL A 125 29.09 -3.38 3.39
N ASN A 126 30.00 -3.54 2.42
CA ASN A 126 29.69 -4.23 1.17
C ASN A 126 29.43 -5.73 1.40
N LEU A 127 30.25 -6.38 2.21
CA LEU A 127 30.04 -7.79 2.58
C LEU A 127 28.74 -7.97 3.38
N ARG A 128 28.43 -7.06 4.30
CA ARG A 128 27.17 -7.10 5.06
C ARG A 128 25.94 -6.92 4.17
N LYS A 129 25.97 -5.99 3.21
CA LYS A 129 24.88 -5.82 2.23
C LYS A 129 24.66 -7.11 1.43
N ARG A 130 25.74 -7.80 1.06
CA ARG A 130 25.63 -9.10 0.36
C ARG A 130 25.10 -10.20 1.27
N LEU A 131 25.49 -10.20 2.54
CA LEU A 131 24.96 -11.15 3.52
C LEU A 131 23.45 -10.99 3.68
N ALA A 132 22.99 -9.74 3.84
CA ALA A 132 21.56 -9.41 3.88
C ALA A 132 20.85 -9.90 2.61
N TYR A 133 21.41 -9.61 1.43
CA TYR A 133 20.86 -10.10 0.16
C TYR A 133 20.77 -11.63 0.10
N SER A 134 21.84 -12.34 0.51
CA SER A 134 21.85 -13.80 0.57
C SER A 134 20.76 -14.35 1.51
N TYR A 135 20.58 -13.74 2.69
CA TYR A 135 19.52 -14.13 3.62
C TYR A 135 18.12 -13.89 3.03
N LYS A 136 17.90 -12.74 2.39
CA LYS A 136 16.63 -12.42 1.71
C LYS A 136 16.31 -13.45 0.63
N LYS A 137 17.29 -13.83 -0.20
CA LYS A 137 17.12 -14.84 -1.26
C LYS A 137 16.85 -16.25 -0.74
N GLN A 138 17.31 -16.56 0.47
CA GLN A 138 17.08 -17.84 1.14
C GLN A 138 15.80 -17.83 2.01
N ASN A 139 15.03 -16.71 2.01
CA ASN A 139 13.87 -16.50 2.88
C ASN A 139 14.20 -16.62 4.39
N LYS A 140 15.41 -16.28 4.78
CA LYS A 140 15.87 -16.22 6.18
C LYS A 140 15.60 -14.83 6.74
N LEU A 141 14.31 -14.47 6.88
CA LEU A 141 13.88 -13.09 7.13
C LEU A 141 14.41 -12.52 8.46
N ASP A 142 14.43 -13.30 9.53
CA ASP A 142 14.97 -12.83 10.82
C ASP A 142 16.47 -12.50 10.73
N MET A 143 17.24 -13.33 10.00
CA MET A 143 18.66 -13.07 9.78
C MET A 143 18.88 -11.86 8.88
N TYR A 144 18.03 -11.69 7.88
CA TYR A 144 18.02 -10.51 7.02
C TYR A 144 17.80 -9.23 7.83
N ILE A 145 16.78 -9.20 8.69
CA ILE A 145 16.49 -8.04 9.56
C ILE A 145 17.66 -7.74 10.48
N ASN A 146 18.18 -8.75 11.19
CA ASN A 146 19.33 -8.56 12.09
C ASN A 146 20.56 -7.98 11.36
N GLU A 147 20.78 -8.37 10.11
CA GLU A 147 21.90 -7.84 9.33
C GLU A 147 21.62 -6.43 8.81
N MET A 148 20.36 -6.12 8.46
CA MET A 148 19.94 -4.77 8.08
C MET A 148 20.03 -3.79 9.27
N GLU A 149 19.67 -4.19 10.48
CA GLU A 149 19.85 -3.40 11.71
C GLU A 149 21.35 -3.07 11.95
N ARG A 150 22.23 -4.06 11.77
CA ARG A 150 23.70 -3.84 11.85
C ARG A 150 24.22 -2.89 10.78
N LEU A 151 23.68 -3.01 9.56
CA LEU A 151 24.01 -2.08 8.47
C LEU A 151 23.57 -0.66 8.79
N MET A 152 22.42 -0.48 9.38
CA MET A 152 21.93 0.82 9.82
C MET A 152 22.87 1.50 10.83
N ASP A 153 23.40 0.72 11.78
CA ASP A 153 24.38 1.23 12.76
C ASP A 153 25.71 1.64 12.11
N LEU A 154 26.12 0.94 11.05
CA LEU A 154 27.38 1.20 10.34
C LEU A 154 27.30 2.34 9.32
N THR A 155 26.09 2.67 8.82
CA THR A 155 25.90 3.63 7.72
C THR A 155 25.22 4.93 8.16
N GLU A 156 25.24 5.26 9.45
CA GLU A 156 24.63 6.47 10.04
C GLU A 156 23.16 6.66 9.65
N ASN A 157 22.44 5.55 9.59
CA ASN A 157 21.02 5.52 9.27
C ASN A 157 20.72 5.98 7.83
N ASP A 158 21.24 5.26 6.86
CA ASP A 158 20.92 5.39 5.44
C ASP A 158 19.39 5.28 5.22
N THR A 159 18.79 6.27 4.57
CA THR A 159 17.33 6.31 4.34
C THR A 159 16.83 5.17 3.45
N GLY A 160 17.66 4.71 2.51
CA GLY A 160 17.35 3.55 1.68
C GLY A 160 17.25 2.26 2.49
N LEU A 161 18.21 2.06 3.41
CA LEU A 161 18.18 0.91 4.33
C LEU A 161 17.01 0.99 5.30
N MET A 162 16.62 2.21 5.75
CA MET A 162 15.42 2.38 6.58
C MET A 162 14.15 1.94 5.86
N THR A 163 14.02 2.29 4.58
CA THR A 163 12.87 1.87 3.76
C THR A 163 12.85 0.36 3.61
N GLU A 164 13.95 -0.26 3.20
CA GLU A 164 14.03 -1.72 3.05
C GLU A 164 13.76 -2.47 4.38
N LEU A 165 14.21 -1.93 5.51
CA LEU A 165 13.98 -2.50 6.83
C LEU A 165 12.51 -2.35 7.25
N SER A 166 11.90 -1.20 6.95
CA SER A 166 10.47 -0.97 7.17
C SER A 166 9.61 -1.98 6.42
N ASP A 167 9.91 -2.21 5.14
CA ASP A 167 9.21 -3.21 4.34
C ASP A 167 9.34 -4.61 4.95
N ALA A 168 10.55 -4.97 5.37
CA ALA A 168 10.81 -6.27 5.99
C ALA A 168 10.06 -6.48 7.31
N TYR A 169 9.93 -5.43 8.12
CA TYR A 169 9.11 -5.48 9.34
C TYR A 169 7.62 -5.64 9.02
N GLY A 170 7.13 -4.92 7.99
CA GLY A 170 5.76 -5.04 7.52
C GLY A 170 5.42 -6.45 7.01
N ASP A 171 6.33 -7.07 6.25
CA ASP A 171 6.20 -8.44 5.73
C ASP A 171 6.10 -9.50 6.84
N LEU A 172 6.61 -9.20 8.04
CA LEU A 172 6.58 -10.07 9.22
C LEU A 172 5.55 -9.65 10.27
N ASP A 173 4.64 -8.73 9.94
CA ASP A 173 3.63 -8.18 10.86
C ASP A 173 4.25 -7.54 12.13
N ARG A 174 5.53 -7.12 12.07
CA ARG A 174 6.25 -6.45 13.15
C ARG A 174 5.97 -4.94 13.12
N TYR A 175 4.72 -4.55 13.30
CA TYR A 175 4.28 -3.18 13.10
C TYR A 175 4.90 -2.17 14.06
N ASP A 176 5.18 -2.55 15.31
CA ASP A 176 5.82 -1.64 16.29
C ASP A 176 7.25 -1.26 15.84
N ASP A 177 8.00 -2.22 15.34
CA ASP A 177 9.35 -2.00 14.79
C ASP A 177 9.28 -1.18 13.49
N GLN A 178 8.28 -1.47 12.66
CA GLN A 178 8.01 -0.72 11.44
C GLN A 178 7.69 0.75 11.75
N ILE A 179 6.81 1.03 12.70
CA ILE A 179 6.47 2.37 13.18
C ILE A 179 7.72 3.11 13.68
N TYR A 180 8.55 2.43 14.47
CA TYR A 180 9.78 3.02 14.98
C TYR A 180 10.72 3.48 13.86
N ILE A 181 10.97 2.61 12.87
CA ILE A 181 11.89 2.93 11.78
C ILE A 181 11.31 3.99 10.84
N LEU A 182 10.01 3.97 10.56
CA LEU A 182 9.32 4.97 9.74
C LEU A 182 9.34 6.35 10.39
N LYS A 183 9.09 6.44 11.71
CA LYS A 183 9.25 7.71 12.45
C LYS A 183 10.68 8.25 12.37
N LYS A 184 11.68 7.37 12.40
CA LYS A 184 13.09 7.75 12.26
C LYS A 184 13.41 8.22 10.83
N LEU A 185 12.86 7.55 9.82
CA LEU A 185 12.97 7.94 8.41
C LEU A 185 12.35 9.32 8.18
N LEU A 186 11.13 9.54 8.63
CA LEU A 186 10.41 10.81 8.47
C LEU A 186 11.03 11.96 9.24
N LYS A 187 11.78 11.70 10.32
CA LYS A 187 12.60 12.73 10.97
C LYS A 187 13.73 13.23 10.08
N LYS A 188 14.26 12.40 9.18
CA LYS A 188 15.30 12.77 8.21
C LYS A 188 14.72 13.30 6.90
N ASP A 189 13.64 12.73 6.44
CA ASP A 189 12.94 13.09 5.22
C ASP A 189 11.43 13.25 5.50
N PRO A 190 11.02 14.43 6.04
CA PRO A 190 9.63 14.68 6.42
C PRO A 190 8.64 14.62 5.25
N ASN A 191 9.12 14.85 4.02
CA ASN A 191 8.27 14.91 2.83
C ASN A 191 8.18 13.58 2.07
N ASN A 192 8.68 12.50 2.63
CA ASN A 192 8.59 11.16 2.04
C ASN A 192 7.15 10.64 2.10
N GLU A 193 6.41 10.85 1.02
CA GLU A 193 4.97 10.48 0.94
C GLU A 193 4.74 8.98 1.13
N ILE A 194 5.65 8.13 0.64
CA ILE A 194 5.56 6.68 0.80
C ILE A 194 5.69 6.32 2.28
N ALA A 195 6.73 6.80 2.94
CA ALA A 195 6.95 6.54 4.37
C ALA A 195 5.83 7.10 5.26
N GLN A 196 5.22 8.22 4.88
CA GLN A 196 4.04 8.77 5.56
C GLN A 196 2.82 7.85 5.41
N GLY A 197 2.59 7.31 4.21
CA GLY A 197 1.52 6.35 3.94
C GLY A 197 1.71 5.05 4.72
N ASP A 198 2.92 4.51 4.68
CA ASP A 198 3.28 3.28 5.38
C ASP A 198 3.18 3.43 6.91
N LEU A 199 3.55 4.60 7.46
CA LEU A 199 3.38 4.87 8.89
C LEU A 199 1.92 4.90 9.31
N ALA A 200 1.05 5.54 8.52
CA ALA A 200 -0.38 5.55 8.80
C ALA A 200 -0.96 4.12 8.77
N LEU A 201 -0.56 3.32 7.79
CA LEU A 201 -0.98 1.92 7.68
C LEU A 201 -0.44 1.06 8.84
N ALA A 202 0.84 1.21 9.19
CA ALA A 202 1.46 0.46 10.28
C ALA A 202 0.78 0.76 11.64
N LEU A 203 0.47 2.04 11.90
CA LEU A 203 -0.31 2.44 13.09
C LEU A 203 -1.70 1.75 13.11
N GLU A 204 -2.41 1.75 11.98
CA GLU A 204 -3.72 1.08 11.90
C GLU A 204 -3.59 -0.45 12.11
N LYS A 205 -2.55 -1.08 11.60
CA LYS A 205 -2.28 -2.51 11.74
C LYS A 205 -1.84 -2.90 13.16
N SER A 206 -1.10 -2.03 13.87
CA SER A 206 -0.74 -2.24 15.28
C SER A 206 -1.93 -2.06 16.23
N GLY A 207 -3.06 -1.52 15.73
CA GLY A 207 -4.25 -1.21 16.54
C GLY A 207 -4.24 0.22 17.10
N GLU A 208 -3.27 1.05 16.74
CA GLU A 208 -3.25 2.47 17.07
C GLU A 208 -4.07 3.28 16.05
N ASP A 209 -4.72 4.37 16.51
CA ASP A 209 -5.40 5.29 15.60
C ASP A 209 -4.40 6.27 14.98
N PRO A 210 -4.18 6.24 13.66
CA PRO A 210 -3.27 7.19 13.01
C PRO A 210 -3.82 8.62 12.90
N LEU A 211 -4.98 8.93 13.47
CA LEU A 211 -5.68 10.21 13.29
C LEU A 211 -4.80 11.42 13.59
N GLU A 212 -4.05 11.40 14.70
CA GLU A 212 -3.23 12.56 15.08
C GLU A 212 -2.04 12.75 14.12
N PHE A 213 -1.44 11.67 13.67
CA PHE A 213 -0.39 11.70 12.64
C PHE A 213 -0.92 12.22 11.28
N ILE A 214 -2.08 11.71 10.85
CA ILE A 214 -2.73 12.16 9.60
C ILE A 214 -3.12 13.63 9.68
N LYS A 215 -3.61 14.10 10.83
CA LYS A 215 -3.92 15.50 11.09
C LYS A 215 -2.67 16.38 10.98
N GLU A 216 -1.59 16.03 11.68
CA GLU A 216 -0.31 16.76 11.63
C GLU A 216 0.22 16.86 10.19
N ARG A 217 0.15 15.79 9.44
CA ARG A 217 0.54 15.74 8.02
C ARG A 217 -0.23 16.73 7.18
N PHE A 218 -1.56 16.78 7.36
CA PHE A 218 -2.41 17.75 6.67
C PHE A 218 -2.16 19.19 7.14
N GLU A 219 -1.99 19.43 8.44
CA GLU A 219 -1.73 20.78 8.97
C GLU A 219 -0.39 21.36 8.48
N ASN A 220 0.60 20.50 8.26
CA ASN A 220 1.89 20.90 7.68
C ASN A 220 1.80 21.16 6.17
N ASN A 221 0.81 20.60 5.47
CA ASN A 221 0.64 20.72 4.02
C ASN A 221 -0.86 20.90 3.67
N PRO A 222 -1.49 22.02 4.05
CA PRO A 222 -2.95 22.18 3.99
C PRO A 222 -3.52 22.27 2.57
N ASP A 223 -2.68 22.56 1.57
CA ASP A 223 -3.06 22.62 0.17
C ASP A 223 -2.94 21.25 -0.53
N ASN A 224 -2.40 20.22 0.17
CA ASN A 224 -2.34 18.88 -0.38
C ASN A 224 -3.71 18.20 -0.29
N VAL A 225 -4.36 18.11 -1.45
CA VAL A 225 -5.70 17.51 -1.60
C VAL A 225 -5.76 16.09 -1.08
N SER A 226 -4.74 15.28 -1.34
CA SER A 226 -4.69 13.87 -0.91
C SER A 226 -4.66 13.74 0.61
N TYR A 227 -3.85 14.57 1.28
CA TYR A 227 -3.78 14.58 2.75
C TYR A 227 -5.08 15.07 3.39
N GLY A 228 -5.73 16.06 2.75
CA GLY A 228 -7.05 16.52 3.19
C GLY A 228 -8.15 15.47 3.07
N LEU A 229 -8.17 14.71 1.96
CA LEU A 229 -9.11 13.60 1.77
C LEU A 229 -8.89 12.49 2.80
N ASP A 230 -7.64 12.09 3.01
CA ASP A 230 -7.29 11.05 3.98
C ASP A 230 -7.68 11.46 5.42
N TYR A 231 -7.38 12.70 5.80
CA TYR A 231 -7.76 13.23 7.12
C TYR A 231 -9.27 13.26 7.32
N ALA A 232 -10.02 13.74 6.31
CA ALA A 232 -11.48 13.78 6.38
C ALA A 232 -12.09 12.37 6.44
N ASP A 233 -11.60 11.43 5.62
CA ASP A 233 -12.06 10.03 5.65
C ASP A 233 -11.76 9.37 7.02
N ARG A 234 -10.64 9.69 7.65
CA ARG A 234 -10.31 9.19 9.00
C ARG A 234 -11.22 9.79 10.08
N LEU A 235 -11.54 11.08 9.97
CA LEU A 235 -12.51 11.72 10.86
C LEU A 235 -13.90 11.05 10.79
N ILE A 236 -14.35 10.64 9.59
CA ILE A 236 -15.60 9.88 9.42
C ILE A 236 -15.54 8.54 10.14
N LYS A 237 -14.45 7.78 9.95
CA LYS A 237 -14.24 6.49 10.65
C LYS A 237 -14.35 6.66 12.18
N ASN A 238 -13.99 7.83 12.68
CA ASN A 238 -14.06 8.19 14.11
C ASN A 238 -15.36 8.92 14.51
N ASN A 239 -16.40 8.90 13.67
CA ASN A 239 -17.69 9.55 13.89
C ASN A 239 -17.60 11.08 14.10
N ARG A 240 -16.53 11.74 13.63
CA ARG A 240 -16.29 13.18 13.70
C ARG A 240 -16.78 13.89 12.43
N ASN A 241 -18.03 13.64 12.05
CA ASN A 241 -18.63 14.05 10.78
C ASN A 241 -18.57 15.56 10.51
N VAL A 242 -18.83 16.39 11.52
CA VAL A 242 -18.80 17.86 11.37
C VAL A 242 -17.38 18.36 11.03
N GLU A 243 -16.38 17.76 11.64
CA GLU A 243 -14.99 18.10 11.36
C GLU A 243 -14.57 17.62 9.97
N ALA A 244 -14.98 16.41 9.58
CA ALA A 244 -14.75 15.90 8.24
C ALA A 244 -15.32 16.81 7.15
N ILE A 245 -16.55 17.33 7.33
CA ILE A 245 -17.17 18.29 6.44
C ILE A 245 -16.29 19.54 6.29
N ASN A 246 -15.74 20.06 7.40
CA ASN A 246 -14.88 21.24 7.35
C ASN A 246 -13.58 20.98 6.59
N ILE A 247 -13.02 19.78 6.70
CA ILE A 247 -11.82 19.39 5.95
C ILE A 247 -12.14 19.22 4.46
N TYR A 248 -13.24 18.52 4.09
CA TYR A 248 -13.65 18.44 2.68
C TYR A 248 -13.89 19.82 2.06
N LYS A 249 -14.46 20.78 2.80
CA LYS A 249 -14.59 22.15 2.33
C LYS A 249 -13.24 22.84 2.07
N LYS A 250 -12.20 22.51 2.87
CA LYS A 250 -10.84 22.98 2.59
C LYS A 250 -10.26 22.33 1.33
N VAL A 251 -10.47 21.02 1.15
CA VAL A 251 -10.08 20.29 -0.07
C VAL A 251 -10.73 20.90 -1.30
N ILE A 252 -12.03 21.18 -1.26
CA ILE A 252 -12.76 21.84 -2.37
C ILE A 252 -12.20 23.23 -2.67
N ARG A 253 -11.77 24.00 -1.67
CA ARG A 253 -11.13 25.30 -1.92
C ARG A 253 -9.76 25.18 -2.59
N ALA A 254 -9.01 24.11 -2.29
CA ALA A 254 -7.73 23.84 -2.93
C ALA A 254 -7.90 23.26 -4.35
N ASP A 255 -8.96 22.50 -4.58
CA ASP A 255 -9.32 21.92 -5.89
C ASP A 255 -10.84 21.95 -6.09
N GLU A 256 -11.33 23.03 -6.72
CA GLU A 256 -12.77 23.23 -6.99
C GLU A 256 -13.34 22.16 -7.95
N SER A 257 -12.51 21.41 -8.65
CA SER A 257 -12.92 20.33 -9.55
C SER A 257 -12.94 18.95 -8.90
N ASN A 258 -12.67 18.85 -7.61
CA ASN A 258 -12.54 17.58 -6.90
C ASN A 258 -13.88 16.86 -6.67
N LYS A 259 -14.23 16.01 -7.63
CA LYS A 259 -15.50 15.23 -7.58
C LYS A 259 -15.58 14.31 -6.36
N ILE A 260 -14.42 13.83 -5.83
CA ILE A 260 -14.40 12.96 -4.66
C ILE A 260 -14.87 13.73 -3.43
N ALA A 261 -14.32 14.93 -3.20
CA ALA A 261 -14.66 15.75 -2.06
C ALA A 261 -16.16 16.14 -2.06
N TYR A 262 -16.71 16.56 -3.21
CA TYR A 262 -18.15 16.86 -3.33
C TYR A 262 -19.04 15.65 -3.05
N ARG A 263 -18.67 14.47 -3.56
CA ARG A 263 -19.41 13.24 -3.29
C ARG A 263 -19.39 12.89 -1.82
N LYS A 264 -18.22 12.90 -1.21
CA LYS A 264 -18.04 12.56 0.20
C LYS A 264 -18.76 13.52 1.14
N ILE A 265 -18.67 14.82 0.89
CA ILE A 265 -19.41 15.80 1.70
C ILE A 265 -20.93 15.63 1.57
N GLY A 266 -21.41 15.28 0.37
CA GLY A 266 -22.83 14.96 0.13
C GLY A 266 -23.26 13.68 0.86
N GLU A 267 -22.41 12.64 0.88
CA GLU A 267 -22.63 11.40 1.65
C GLU A 267 -22.73 11.71 3.15
N VAL A 268 -21.77 12.45 3.70
CA VAL A 268 -21.75 12.79 5.13
C VAL A 268 -22.97 13.65 5.54
N TYR A 269 -23.33 14.63 4.73
CA TYR A 269 -24.57 15.40 5.00
C TYR A 269 -25.80 14.52 4.99
N PHE A 270 -25.89 13.55 4.07
CA PHE A 270 -26.99 12.60 4.03
C PHE A 270 -27.04 11.72 5.28
N GLU A 271 -25.89 11.24 5.76
CA GLU A 271 -25.78 10.40 6.95
C GLU A 271 -26.18 11.11 8.25
N ILE A 272 -25.94 12.42 8.34
CA ILE A 272 -26.35 13.24 9.50
C ILE A 272 -27.73 13.87 9.33
N ASP A 273 -28.52 13.42 8.33
CA ASP A 273 -29.89 13.89 8.02
C ASP A 273 -29.98 15.36 7.62
N ASP A 274 -28.88 15.99 7.18
CA ASP A 274 -28.85 17.32 6.57
C ASP A 274 -29.10 17.20 5.06
N LEU A 275 -30.33 16.86 4.69
CA LEU A 275 -30.69 16.55 3.31
C LEU A 275 -30.57 17.76 2.37
N GLU A 276 -30.82 18.98 2.86
CA GLU A 276 -30.66 20.21 2.08
C GLU A 276 -29.17 20.46 1.70
N SER A 277 -28.28 20.28 2.65
CA SER A 277 -26.83 20.42 2.35
C SER A 277 -26.34 19.28 1.46
N SER A 278 -26.85 18.07 1.65
CA SER A 278 -26.56 16.92 0.80
C SER A 278 -26.98 17.17 -0.64
N SER A 279 -28.22 17.64 -0.88
CA SER A 279 -28.68 17.93 -2.25
C SER A 279 -27.80 18.94 -2.95
N LYS A 280 -27.43 20.05 -2.27
CA LYS A 280 -26.53 21.08 -2.81
C LYS A 280 -25.16 20.51 -3.18
N ALA A 281 -24.57 19.68 -2.30
CA ALA A 281 -23.26 19.08 -2.58
C ALA A 281 -23.30 18.16 -3.81
N TYR A 282 -24.35 17.38 -3.97
CA TYR A 282 -24.54 16.55 -5.15
C TYR A 282 -24.89 17.35 -6.41
N GLU A 283 -25.59 18.49 -6.29
CA GLU A 283 -25.83 19.40 -7.40
C GLU A 283 -24.52 20.02 -7.91
N GLU A 284 -23.64 20.47 -7.03
CA GLU A 284 -22.29 20.93 -7.41
C GLU A 284 -21.50 19.79 -8.07
N LEU A 285 -21.54 18.57 -7.53
CA LEU A 285 -20.94 17.40 -8.18
C LEU A 285 -21.48 17.19 -9.59
N TYR A 286 -22.79 17.32 -9.79
CA TYR A 286 -23.43 17.19 -11.11
C TYR A 286 -23.02 18.32 -12.05
N MET A 287 -22.79 19.53 -11.56
CA MET A 287 -22.28 20.64 -12.39
C MET A 287 -20.90 20.33 -12.96
N LEU A 288 -20.05 19.59 -12.22
CA LEU A 288 -18.74 19.12 -12.70
C LEU A 288 -18.85 17.97 -13.73
N ASP A 289 -19.95 17.21 -13.70
CA ASP A 289 -20.22 16.13 -14.65
C ASP A 289 -21.70 15.99 -14.99
N PRO A 290 -22.22 16.85 -15.88
CA PRO A 290 -23.65 16.84 -16.23
C PRO A 290 -24.14 15.58 -16.95
N ARG A 291 -23.25 14.62 -17.20
CA ARG A 291 -23.58 13.32 -17.78
C ARG A 291 -23.62 12.18 -16.78
N ASP A 292 -23.32 12.44 -15.51
CA ASP A 292 -23.41 11.42 -14.47
C ASP A 292 -24.86 11.13 -14.09
N VAL A 293 -25.39 10.08 -14.68
CA VAL A 293 -26.76 9.58 -14.44
C VAL A 293 -26.96 9.19 -12.97
N LYS A 294 -25.93 8.59 -12.32
CA LYS A 294 -26.03 8.14 -10.92
C LYS A 294 -26.16 9.31 -9.97
N THR A 295 -25.41 10.39 -10.19
CA THR A 295 -25.51 11.62 -9.41
C THR A 295 -26.90 12.25 -9.57
N ALA A 296 -27.45 12.32 -10.78
CA ALA A 296 -28.79 12.84 -11.00
C ALA A 296 -29.89 12.01 -10.31
N ILE A 297 -29.76 10.68 -10.33
CA ILE A 297 -30.64 9.76 -9.59
C ILE A 297 -30.53 9.99 -8.07
N LYS A 298 -29.31 10.11 -7.55
CA LYS A 298 -29.08 10.36 -6.12
C LYS A 298 -29.72 11.69 -5.66
N ILE A 299 -29.58 12.75 -6.46
CA ILE A 299 -30.23 14.03 -6.17
C ILE A 299 -31.76 13.87 -6.16
N SER A 300 -32.32 13.15 -7.15
CA SER A 300 -33.77 12.85 -7.17
C SER A 300 -34.18 12.09 -5.91
N ASP A 301 -33.40 11.13 -5.43
CA ASP A 301 -33.67 10.39 -4.20
C ASP A 301 -33.67 11.29 -2.97
N ILE A 302 -32.69 12.19 -2.85
CA ILE A 302 -32.64 13.15 -1.74
C ILE A 302 -33.89 14.06 -1.73
N TYR A 303 -34.29 14.54 -2.90
CA TYR A 303 -35.52 15.35 -2.99
C TYR A 303 -36.84 14.57 -2.71
N ILE A 304 -36.83 13.25 -2.93
CA ILE A 304 -37.94 12.38 -2.46
C ILE A 304 -37.99 12.36 -0.92
N GLU A 305 -36.83 12.17 -0.26
CA GLU A 305 -36.75 12.15 1.21
C GLU A 305 -37.12 13.52 1.83
N LEU A 306 -36.93 14.62 1.09
CA LEU A 306 -37.34 15.96 1.46
C LEU A 306 -38.82 16.26 1.16
N ASP A 307 -39.60 15.31 0.64
CA ASP A 307 -40.96 15.48 0.12
C ASP A 307 -41.07 16.56 -0.98
N GLN A 308 -39.97 16.93 -1.61
CA GLN A 308 -39.91 17.93 -2.69
C GLN A 308 -40.05 17.26 -4.06
N TYR A 309 -41.24 16.69 -4.32
CA TYR A 309 -41.51 15.87 -5.52
C TYR A 309 -41.35 16.64 -6.85
N ASN A 310 -41.54 17.97 -6.84
CA ASN A 310 -41.31 18.79 -8.03
C ASN A 310 -39.81 18.82 -8.45
N GLU A 311 -38.90 18.92 -7.48
CA GLU A 311 -37.46 18.88 -7.78
C GLU A 311 -37.04 17.44 -8.07
N ALA A 312 -37.55 16.47 -7.30
CA ALA A 312 -37.26 15.05 -7.52
C ALA A 312 -37.56 14.59 -8.96
N ILE A 313 -38.75 14.99 -9.50
CA ILE A 313 -39.13 14.60 -10.87
C ILE A 313 -38.29 15.31 -11.94
N LYS A 314 -37.88 16.55 -11.70
CA LYS A 314 -36.95 17.25 -12.62
C LYS A 314 -35.63 16.54 -12.75
N TRP A 315 -35.06 16.10 -11.61
CA TRP A 315 -33.79 15.37 -11.58
C TRP A 315 -33.92 13.97 -12.17
N ALA A 316 -34.99 13.24 -11.89
CA ALA A 316 -35.27 11.95 -12.51
C ALA A 316 -35.36 12.07 -14.05
N LYS A 317 -36.06 13.09 -14.56
CA LYS A 317 -36.14 13.36 -16.00
C LYS A 317 -34.82 13.82 -16.60
N LYS A 318 -33.98 14.54 -15.86
CA LYS A 318 -32.59 14.80 -16.28
C LYS A 318 -31.80 13.51 -16.46
N ALA A 319 -31.87 12.60 -15.47
CA ALA A 319 -31.22 11.30 -15.54
C ALA A 319 -31.68 10.49 -16.76
N ASP A 320 -32.99 10.46 -17.01
CA ASP A 320 -33.57 9.78 -18.19
C ASP A 320 -33.05 10.35 -19.50
N LYS A 321 -33.05 11.67 -19.64
CA LYS A 321 -32.56 12.36 -20.83
C LYS A 321 -31.06 12.05 -21.11
N VAL A 322 -30.26 12.09 -20.06
CA VAL A 322 -28.80 11.87 -20.17
C VAL A 322 -28.48 10.41 -20.45
N SER A 323 -29.19 9.48 -19.82
CA SER A 323 -28.99 8.05 -20.00
C SER A 323 -29.56 7.50 -21.31
N ARG A 324 -30.24 8.33 -22.14
CA ARG A 324 -31.00 7.93 -23.31
C ARG A 324 -32.05 6.87 -22.96
N SER A 325 -32.81 7.13 -21.90
CA SER A 325 -33.88 6.27 -21.41
C SER A 325 -33.40 4.88 -20.97
N SER A 326 -32.40 4.84 -20.10
CA SER A 326 -32.02 3.60 -19.42
C SER A 326 -33.14 3.11 -18.48
N GLY A 327 -33.23 1.79 -18.29
CA GLY A 327 -34.21 1.22 -17.37
C GLY A 327 -34.13 1.78 -15.95
N GLU A 328 -32.92 2.07 -15.46
CA GLU A 328 -32.71 2.66 -14.13
C GLU A 328 -33.27 4.07 -14.02
N ALA A 329 -32.99 4.92 -15.00
CA ALA A 329 -33.49 6.32 -15.00
C ALA A 329 -35.03 6.40 -15.18
N ILE A 330 -35.59 5.56 -16.03
CA ILE A 330 -37.04 5.42 -16.17
C ILE A 330 -37.66 4.97 -14.85
N SER A 331 -37.05 3.97 -14.20
CA SER A 331 -37.52 3.48 -12.90
C SER A 331 -37.48 4.55 -11.82
N GLN A 332 -36.51 5.49 -11.88
CA GLN A 332 -36.46 6.63 -10.96
C GLN A 332 -37.66 7.57 -11.13
N ILE A 333 -38.13 7.82 -12.36
CA ILE A 333 -39.36 8.58 -12.60
C ILE A 333 -40.53 7.88 -11.95
N GLY A 334 -40.67 6.56 -12.15
CA GLY A 334 -41.72 5.75 -11.51
C GLY A 334 -41.65 5.80 -9.99
N LYS A 335 -40.42 5.79 -9.41
CA LYS A 335 -40.20 5.91 -7.96
C LYS A 335 -40.71 7.25 -7.42
N VAL A 336 -40.46 8.35 -8.10
CA VAL A 336 -40.97 9.67 -7.69
C VAL A 336 -42.52 9.67 -7.65
N TYR A 337 -43.15 9.18 -8.71
CA TYR A 337 -44.64 9.07 -8.72
C TYR A 337 -45.16 8.16 -7.61
N TYR A 338 -44.53 7.01 -7.41
CA TYR A 338 -44.93 6.05 -6.38
C TYR A 338 -44.79 6.62 -4.96
N LYS A 339 -43.70 7.30 -4.65
CA LYS A 339 -43.48 7.94 -3.36
C LYS A 339 -44.45 9.13 -3.14
N GLY A 340 -44.63 9.96 -4.15
CA GLY A 340 -45.61 11.03 -4.08
C GLY A 340 -47.07 10.52 -3.94
N PHE A 341 -47.40 9.41 -4.60
CA PHE A 341 -48.68 8.73 -4.36
C PHE A 341 -48.79 8.25 -2.90
N GLN A 342 -47.73 7.60 -2.37
CA GLN A 342 -47.74 7.12 -0.98
C GLN A 342 -47.91 8.26 0.04
N SER A 343 -47.29 9.40 -0.20
CA SER A 343 -47.34 10.58 0.67
C SER A 343 -48.70 11.29 0.61
N CYS A 344 -49.31 11.40 -0.58
CA CYS A 344 -50.56 12.16 -0.81
C CYS A 344 -51.84 11.36 -0.60
N ARG A 345 -51.82 10.03 -0.73
CA ARG A 345 -53.04 9.20 -0.67
C ARG A 345 -53.69 9.24 0.71
N SER A 346 -55.00 9.28 0.73
CA SER A 346 -55.83 9.08 1.92
C SER A 346 -56.28 7.61 2.05
N GLU A 347 -57.02 7.30 3.12
CA GLU A 347 -57.61 5.96 3.31
C GLU A 347 -58.54 5.58 2.15
N ILE A 348 -59.29 6.54 1.63
CA ILE A 348 -60.16 6.36 0.46
C ILE A 348 -59.40 6.84 -0.77
N ILE A 349 -59.02 5.90 -1.63
CA ILE A 349 -58.25 6.17 -2.86
C ILE A 349 -59.10 7.06 -3.82
N SER A 350 -58.64 8.28 -4.01
CA SER A 350 -59.27 9.25 -4.92
C SER A 350 -58.94 8.95 -6.39
N LEU A 351 -59.63 9.66 -7.29
CA LEU A 351 -59.36 9.57 -8.73
C LEU A 351 -57.91 10.03 -9.06
N ASP A 352 -57.45 11.08 -8.41
CA ASP A 352 -56.12 11.62 -8.61
C ASP A 352 -55.02 10.66 -8.10
N ASP A 353 -55.28 9.98 -6.97
CA ASP A 353 -54.39 8.91 -6.47
C ASP A 353 -54.22 7.80 -7.52
N ARG A 354 -55.34 7.38 -8.15
CA ARG A 354 -55.34 6.35 -9.19
C ARG A 354 -54.57 6.78 -10.43
N ILE A 355 -54.65 8.05 -10.81
CA ILE A 355 -53.90 8.59 -11.95
C ILE A 355 -52.40 8.52 -11.66
N VAL A 356 -51.93 9.01 -10.47
CA VAL A 356 -50.52 9.05 -10.14
C VAL A 356 -49.96 7.64 -9.92
N ALA A 357 -50.71 6.74 -9.27
CA ALA A 357 -50.37 5.33 -9.14
C ALA A 357 -50.18 4.65 -10.52
N SER A 358 -51.02 4.98 -11.49
CA SER A 358 -50.91 4.46 -12.85
C SER A 358 -49.71 5.02 -13.61
N LEU A 359 -49.36 6.30 -13.43
CA LEU A 359 -48.15 6.87 -13.98
C LEU A 359 -46.90 6.16 -13.42
N ALA A 360 -46.86 5.90 -12.10
CA ALA A 360 -45.80 5.14 -11.48
C ALA A 360 -45.69 3.74 -12.08
N PHE A 361 -46.82 3.05 -12.22
CA PHE A 361 -46.90 1.72 -12.80
C PHE A 361 -46.37 1.68 -14.24
N GLU A 362 -46.81 2.62 -15.10
CA GLU A 362 -46.39 2.70 -16.50
C GLU A 362 -44.86 2.87 -16.62
N GLU A 363 -44.26 3.71 -15.75
CA GLU A 363 -42.78 3.92 -15.76
C GLU A 363 -42.04 2.68 -15.27
N PHE A 364 -42.54 1.99 -14.24
CA PHE A 364 -41.93 0.72 -13.80
C PHE A 364 -42.05 -0.37 -14.85
N ASP A 365 -43.16 -0.49 -15.56
CA ASP A 365 -43.36 -1.43 -16.65
C ASP A 365 -42.39 -1.15 -17.83
N LYS A 366 -42.22 0.13 -18.17
CA LYS A 366 -41.21 0.55 -19.19
C LYS A 366 -39.78 0.18 -18.75
N ALA A 367 -39.45 0.39 -17.48
CA ALA A 367 -38.14 0.05 -16.93
C ALA A 367 -37.90 -1.48 -16.96
N GLU A 368 -38.93 -2.27 -16.59
CA GLU A 368 -38.86 -3.73 -16.61
C GLU A 368 -38.66 -4.26 -18.04
N LYS A 369 -39.35 -3.70 -19.04
CA LYS A 369 -39.15 -4.02 -20.45
C LYS A 369 -37.72 -3.72 -20.95
N LYS A 370 -37.01 -2.82 -20.25
CA LYS A 370 -35.61 -2.52 -20.48
C LYS A 370 -34.66 -3.33 -19.58
N GLY A 371 -35.17 -4.33 -18.86
CA GLY A 371 -34.40 -5.23 -18.02
C GLY A 371 -34.12 -4.75 -16.59
N PHE A 372 -34.68 -3.59 -16.18
CA PHE A 372 -34.49 -3.07 -14.84
C PHE A 372 -35.70 -3.41 -13.95
N ARG A 373 -35.51 -4.34 -12.99
CA ARG A 373 -36.61 -4.94 -12.19
C ARG A 373 -36.58 -4.58 -10.70
N ARG A 374 -35.76 -3.59 -10.28
CA ARG A 374 -35.62 -3.25 -8.86
C ARG A 374 -36.97 -2.87 -8.17
N ASN A 375 -37.92 -2.29 -8.90
CA ASN A 375 -39.22 -1.84 -8.40
C ASN A 375 -40.38 -2.78 -8.76
N SER A 376 -40.14 -4.03 -9.15
CA SER A 376 -41.19 -5.02 -9.47
C SER A 376 -42.13 -5.24 -8.30
N GLY A 377 -41.67 -5.22 -7.05
CA GLY A 377 -42.49 -5.34 -5.86
C GLY A 377 -43.46 -4.16 -5.69
N SER A 378 -43.00 -2.93 -5.94
CA SER A 378 -43.91 -1.74 -5.91
C SER A 378 -44.96 -1.82 -7.02
N MET A 379 -44.57 -2.27 -8.21
CA MET A 379 -45.48 -2.46 -9.33
C MET A 379 -46.54 -3.53 -9.04
N GLN A 380 -46.15 -4.64 -8.44
CA GLN A 380 -47.05 -5.71 -8.01
C GLN A 380 -48.03 -5.20 -6.93
N TRP A 381 -47.53 -4.48 -5.93
CA TRP A 381 -48.36 -3.90 -4.89
C TRP A 381 -49.45 -2.97 -5.45
N LEU A 382 -49.11 -2.13 -6.44
CA LEU A 382 -50.07 -1.25 -7.11
C LEU A 382 -51.20 -2.01 -7.80
N LYS A 383 -50.90 -3.18 -8.39
CA LYS A 383 -51.92 -4.06 -9.01
C LYS A 383 -52.81 -4.75 -7.97
N GLU A 384 -52.18 -5.36 -6.97
CA GLU A 384 -52.88 -6.18 -5.98
C GLU A 384 -53.84 -5.37 -5.10
N ASN A 385 -53.53 -4.09 -4.84
CA ASN A 385 -54.35 -3.22 -4.05
C ASN A 385 -55.39 -2.44 -4.87
N GLU A 386 -55.55 -2.77 -6.16
CA GLU A 386 -56.57 -2.19 -7.05
C GLU A 386 -56.55 -0.65 -7.09
N VAL A 387 -55.38 -0.03 -6.91
CA VAL A 387 -55.24 1.44 -6.87
C VAL A 387 -55.03 2.06 -8.26
N LEU A 388 -54.93 1.24 -9.30
CA LEU A 388 -54.73 1.73 -10.65
C LEU A 388 -56.00 2.32 -11.26
N PHE A 389 -55.81 3.32 -12.12
CA PHE A 389 -56.86 3.89 -12.95
C PHE A 389 -57.24 2.90 -14.05
N GLY A 390 -58.52 2.58 -14.16
CA GLY A 390 -59.00 1.57 -15.12
C GLY A 390 -60.21 2.03 -15.95
N LYS A 391 -60.74 1.08 -16.72
CA LYS A 391 -61.89 1.30 -17.61
C LYS A 391 -63.11 1.90 -16.90
N ALA A 392 -63.45 1.44 -15.68
CA ALA A 392 -64.56 1.96 -14.90
C ALA A 392 -64.38 3.46 -14.56
N ASN A 393 -63.15 3.83 -14.14
CA ASN A 393 -62.83 5.22 -13.85
C ASN A 393 -62.93 6.11 -15.09
N TRP A 394 -62.47 5.59 -16.27
CA TRP A 394 -62.62 6.31 -17.53
C TRP A 394 -64.08 6.55 -17.92
N PHE A 395 -64.93 5.55 -17.73
CA PHE A 395 -66.38 5.69 -18.01
C PHE A 395 -67.07 6.73 -17.12
N MET A 396 -66.60 6.93 -15.90
CA MET A 396 -67.17 7.89 -14.94
C MET A 396 -66.72 9.33 -15.21
N LEU A 397 -65.77 9.57 -16.10
CA LEU A 397 -65.34 10.92 -16.43
C LEU A 397 -66.44 11.70 -17.19
N ASP A 398 -66.41 13.03 -17.08
CA ASP A 398 -67.22 13.91 -17.88
C ASP A 398 -66.87 13.83 -19.40
N PRO A 399 -67.82 14.16 -20.28
CA PRO A 399 -67.61 14.08 -21.74
C PRO A 399 -66.48 14.95 -22.25
N GLN A 400 -66.22 16.11 -21.62
CA GLN A 400 -65.20 17.05 -22.01
C GLN A 400 -63.79 16.48 -21.68
N SER A 401 -63.63 15.84 -20.51
CA SER A 401 -62.38 15.14 -20.15
C SER A 401 -62.11 13.93 -21.04
N LYS A 402 -63.13 13.13 -21.37
CA LYS A 402 -63.06 12.00 -22.30
C LYS A 402 -62.58 12.41 -23.69
N SER A 403 -63.06 13.55 -24.19
CA SER A 403 -62.69 14.03 -25.54
C SER A 403 -61.23 14.38 -25.70
N LYS A 404 -60.52 14.68 -24.62
CA LYS A 404 -59.09 14.99 -24.63
C LYS A 404 -58.22 13.75 -24.84
N GLY A 405 -58.74 12.54 -24.60
CA GLY A 405 -57.98 11.30 -24.71
C GLY A 405 -56.88 11.10 -23.63
N PHE A 406 -56.83 11.95 -22.65
CA PHE A 406 -55.91 11.85 -21.50
C PHE A 406 -56.49 12.50 -20.25
N ILE A 407 -55.92 12.16 -19.08
CA ILE A 407 -56.28 12.79 -17.82
C ILE A 407 -55.04 13.17 -17.03
N LYS A 408 -55.17 14.18 -16.15
CA LYS A 408 -54.14 14.62 -15.20
C LYS A 408 -54.77 14.73 -13.81
N PRO A 409 -53.99 14.56 -12.74
CA PRO A 409 -54.48 14.88 -11.41
C PRO A 409 -54.74 16.39 -11.29
N SER A 410 -55.70 16.75 -10.45
CA SER A 410 -56.17 18.13 -10.20
C SER A 410 -56.00 18.59 -8.75
N SER A 411 -55.75 17.65 -7.84
CA SER A 411 -55.53 17.91 -6.42
C SER A 411 -54.25 18.71 -6.18
N SER A 412 -54.29 19.59 -5.17
CA SER A 412 -53.12 20.42 -4.80
C SER A 412 -51.89 19.59 -4.40
N CYS A 413 -52.06 18.40 -3.81
CA CYS A 413 -50.97 17.51 -3.44
C CYS A 413 -50.22 17.00 -4.65
N TYR A 414 -50.84 16.93 -5.81
CA TYR A 414 -50.27 16.46 -7.07
C TYR A 414 -49.98 17.58 -8.09
N ASN A 415 -49.93 18.83 -7.65
CA ASN A 415 -49.70 20.00 -8.54
C ASN A 415 -48.33 19.93 -9.28
N TRP A 416 -47.41 19.12 -8.81
CA TRP A 416 -46.11 18.84 -9.41
C TRP A 416 -46.13 17.79 -10.53
N VAL A 417 -47.27 17.09 -10.74
CA VAL A 417 -47.46 16.06 -11.78
C VAL A 417 -47.89 16.69 -13.09
N TYR A 418 -46.98 16.90 -14.01
CA TYR A 418 -47.25 17.49 -15.32
C TYR A 418 -47.55 16.45 -16.40
N ASP A 419 -47.21 15.19 -16.17
CA ASP A 419 -47.41 14.09 -17.10
C ASP A 419 -48.91 13.71 -17.18
N LYS A 420 -49.27 13.12 -18.30
CA LYS A 420 -50.64 12.76 -18.64
C LYS A 420 -50.78 11.25 -18.65
N LEU A 421 -51.79 10.74 -17.97
CA LEU A 421 -52.23 9.36 -18.15
C LEU A 421 -53.04 9.29 -19.45
N ILE A 422 -52.53 8.58 -20.43
CA ILE A 422 -53.14 8.42 -21.75
C ILE A 422 -54.21 7.32 -21.70
N LYS A 423 -55.33 7.54 -22.39
CA LYS A 423 -56.35 6.51 -22.56
C LYS A 423 -55.76 5.23 -23.10
N GLN A 424 -55.96 4.12 -22.39
CA GLN A 424 -55.47 2.82 -22.85
C GLN A 424 -56.42 2.19 -23.88
N PRO A 425 -55.91 1.37 -24.81
CA PRO A 425 -56.75 0.59 -25.70
C PRO A 425 -57.75 -0.28 -24.89
N GLY A 426 -59.03 -0.20 -25.20
CA GLY A 426 -60.07 -0.96 -24.49
C GLY A 426 -60.74 -0.24 -23.30
N TRP A 427 -60.36 0.99 -22.99
CA TRP A 427 -61.09 1.85 -22.08
C TRP A 427 -62.31 2.51 -22.72
#